data_38a3e80b71a4c2a6f6eb9d6609cd655d
#
_entry.id   38a3e80b71a4c2a6f6eb9d6609cd655d
#
_cell.length_a   1.000
_cell.length_b   1.000
_cell.length_c   1.000
_cell.angle_alpha   90.00
_cell.angle_beta   90.00
_cell.angle_gamma   90.00
#
_symmetry.space_group_name_H-M   'P 1'
#
loop_
_entity.id
_entity.type
_entity.pdbx_description
1 polymer ?
#
loop_
_entity_poly.entity_id
_entity_poly.type
_entity_poly.pdbx_seq_one_letter_code
_entity_poly.pdbx_strand_id
1 'polypeptide(L)'
;VKIAFHTPLNRYGDGAPSGDRLMARQLVTLLEELGHSVAIVPAERSFMREPDPALLAAHRDAAQSVIAALSERWQALEARPDLIFTYHCHYRAPDLIGPGLAERFDLPYLVAEASDAQKRFEGPWAEAAALARAAILRADLHLCMTERDREGLNRLIPEPDRLIDLPPFLLGVEEVPEHSAAPRANNEPVRLIAVAMMRQGNKTNCYLFLARTLARIADLPWTLTLIGGGPERPAVEAAFAGFPPGRIHFLGKQARADIVTQLTTHDLFVWPGLNEAYGVVYLEAQAAGLAVAALDSGGVPAVVARDRTALLAPHGDEAGLAATIARLIRDPALRARMGAAAQHFAREERNGDSARAILATALDAAIARHRRKAMEIAP
;
A
#
# COMPACT_ATOMS: atom_id res chain seq x y z
N VAL A 1 15.66 -4.78 -20.16
CA VAL A 1 14.43 -4.51 -20.95
C VAL A 1 13.98 -3.08 -20.76
N LYS A 2 13.25 -2.53 -21.72
CA LYS A 2 12.57 -1.24 -21.64
C LYS A 2 11.15 -1.47 -21.14
N ILE A 3 10.77 -0.81 -20.06
CA ILE A 3 9.46 -0.97 -19.41
C ILE A 3 8.64 0.30 -19.55
N ALA A 4 7.42 0.20 -20.08
CA ALA A 4 6.44 1.27 -19.98
C ALA A 4 5.66 1.12 -18.67
N PHE A 5 5.88 2.04 -17.72
CA PHE A 5 5.29 2.00 -16.39
C PHE A 5 4.07 2.93 -16.30
N HIS A 6 2.92 2.38 -15.95
CA HIS A 6 1.65 3.09 -15.87
C HIS A 6 1.03 3.05 -14.47
N THR A 7 0.39 4.15 -14.04
CA THR A 7 -0.24 4.28 -12.72
C THR A 7 -1.65 4.87 -12.82
N PRO A 8 -2.69 4.06 -13.02
CA PRO A 8 -4.08 4.54 -13.18
C PRO A 8 -4.65 5.28 -11.95
N LEU A 9 -4.26 4.88 -10.74
CA LEU A 9 -4.80 5.43 -9.50
C LEU A 9 -4.28 6.84 -9.20
N ASN A 10 -3.00 7.06 -9.37
CA ASN A 10 -2.34 8.33 -9.08
C ASN A 10 -1.31 8.63 -10.16
N ARG A 11 -1.28 9.85 -10.67
CA ARG A 11 -0.22 10.27 -11.59
C ARG A 11 1.16 10.11 -10.92
N TYR A 12 2.10 9.49 -11.62
CA TYR A 12 3.46 9.28 -11.13
C TYR A 12 4.17 10.62 -10.92
N GLY A 13 4.84 10.77 -9.80
CA GLY A 13 5.65 11.96 -9.48
C GLY A 13 4.88 13.14 -8.91
N ASP A 14 3.57 13.24 -9.12
CA ASP A 14 2.76 14.40 -8.74
C ASP A 14 1.97 14.22 -7.44
N GLY A 15 1.71 15.33 -6.74
CA GLY A 15 0.76 15.44 -5.64
C GLY A 15 1.32 15.18 -4.24
N ALA A 16 0.44 15.20 -3.25
CA ALA A 16 0.80 15.03 -1.85
C ALA A 16 1.36 13.62 -1.57
N PRO A 17 2.32 13.46 -0.66
CA PRO A 17 2.84 12.14 -0.26
C PRO A 17 1.73 11.18 0.13
N SER A 18 1.79 9.95 -0.38
CA SER A 18 0.89 8.84 0.01
C SER A 18 1.62 7.51 -0.10
N GLY A 19 1.11 6.47 0.59
CA GLY A 19 1.65 5.11 0.50
C GLY A 19 1.73 4.60 -0.93
N ASP A 20 0.65 4.81 -1.72
CA ASP A 20 0.59 4.38 -3.12
C ASP A 20 1.67 5.04 -3.99
N ARG A 21 1.90 6.35 -3.81
CA ARG A 21 2.97 7.06 -4.54
C ARG A 21 4.37 6.63 -4.10
N LEU A 22 4.53 6.34 -2.81
CA LEU A 22 5.79 5.80 -2.30
C LEU A 22 6.06 4.43 -2.94
N MET A 23 5.07 3.54 -2.95
CA MET A 23 5.23 2.22 -3.55
C MET A 23 5.49 2.29 -5.06
N ALA A 24 4.80 3.17 -5.79
CA ALA A 24 5.08 3.38 -7.21
C ALA A 24 6.55 3.78 -7.47
N ARG A 25 7.08 4.71 -6.65
CA ARG A 25 8.51 5.09 -6.75
C ARG A 25 9.44 3.95 -6.39
N GLN A 26 9.14 3.20 -5.33
CA GLN A 26 9.94 2.05 -4.92
C GLN A 26 9.99 0.97 -6.01
N LEU A 27 8.85 0.69 -6.66
CA LEU A 27 8.80 -0.25 -7.79
C LEU A 27 9.68 0.24 -8.95
N VAL A 28 9.59 1.51 -9.34
CA VAL A 28 10.42 2.07 -10.41
C VAL A 28 11.91 2.00 -10.03
N THR A 29 12.27 2.40 -8.80
CA THR A 29 13.66 2.31 -8.32
C THR A 29 14.19 0.88 -8.42
N LEU A 30 13.45 -0.13 -7.97
CA LEU A 30 13.89 -1.52 -8.06
C LEU A 30 14.02 -2.02 -9.51
N LEU A 31 13.12 -1.61 -10.40
CA LEU A 31 13.21 -1.95 -11.82
C LEU A 31 14.47 -1.34 -12.46
N GLU A 32 14.81 -0.10 -12.11
CA GLU A 32 16.03 0.56 -12.59
C GLU A 32 17.30 -0.08 -11.99
N GLU A 33 17.29 -0.44 -10.70
CA GLU A 33 18.38 -1.17 -10.05
C GLU A 33 18.61 -2.56 -10.63
N LEU A 34 17.57 -3.22 -11.17
CA LEU A 34 17.65 -4.45 -11.95
C LEU A 34 18.24 -4.24 -13.36
N GLY A 35 18.62 -3.00 -13.71
CA GLY A 35 19.21 -2.65 -15.01
C GLY A 35 18.18 -2.47 -16.13
N HIS A 36 16.92 -2.25 -15.80
CA HIS A 36 15.89 -1.95 -16.78
C HIS A 36 15.76 -0.44 -17.03
N SER A 37 15.36 -0.06 -18.24
CA SER A 37 15.00 1.32 -18.56
C SER A 37 13.51 1.51 -18.34
N VAL A 38 13.11 2.41 -17.45
CA VAL A 38 11.70 2.64 -17.12
C VAL A 38 11.22 3.96 -17.73
N ALA A 39 10.22 3.90 -18.60
CA ALA A 39 9.54 5.05 -19.16
C ALA A 39 8.15 5.18 -18.56
N ILE A 40 7.90 6.31 -17.89
CA ILE A 40 6.57 6.58 -17.32
C ILE A 40 5.59 6.91 -18.44
N VAL A 41 4.46 6.22 -18.47
CA VAL A 41 3.36 6.52 -19.40
C VAL A 41 2.78 7.90 -19.05
N PRO A 42 2.78 8.87 -19.98
CA PRO A 42 2.36 10.24 -19.73
C PRO A 42 0.83 10.36 -19.74
N ALA A 43 0.19 9.76 -18.76
CA ALA A 43 -1.27 9.71 -18.65
C ALA A 43 -1.78 10.36 -17.36
N GLU A 44 -2.98 10.94 -17.45
CA GLU A 44 -3.74 11.32 -16.29
C GLU A 44 -4.30 10.08 -15.59
N ARG A 45 -4.62 10.22 -14.29
CA ARG A 45 -5.25 9.14 -13.53
C ARG A 45 -6.67 8.85 -14.04
N SER A 46 -7.06 7.57 -14.04
CA SER A 46 -8.45 7.14 -14.34
C SER A 46 -9.32 7.06 -13.07
N PHE A 47 -8.83 7.58 -11.93
CA PHE A 47 -9.48 7.42 -10.63
C PHE A 47 -10.80 8.18 -10.54
N MET A 48 -11.84 7.48 -10.10
CA MET A 48 -13.16 8.03 -9.76
C MET A 48 -13.49 7.77 -8.28
N ARG A 49 -13.87 8.81 -7.56
CA ARG A 49 -14.30 8.67 -6.15
C ARG A 49 -15.67 8.06 -6.04
N GLU A 50 -16.59 8.53 -6.85
CA GLU A 50 -17.97 8.08 -6.98
C GLU A 50 -18.21 7.64 -8.43
N PRO A 51 -19.25 6.82 -8.69
CA PRO A 51 -19.56 6.39 -10.05
C PRO A 51 -20.04 7.60 -10.87
N ASP A 52 -19.34 7.86 -11.96
CA ASP A 52 -19.65 8.97 -12.88
C ASP A 52 -19.41 8.51 -14.32
N PRO A 53 -20.48 8.17 -15.05
CA PRO A 53 -20.37 7.73 -16.45
C PRO A 53 -19.74 8.77 -17.37
N ALA A 54 -19.99 10.07 -17.15
CA ALA A 54 -19.43 11.13 -17.99
C ALA A 54 -17.92 11.26 -17.76
N LEU A 55 -17.49 11.19 -16.49
CA LEU A 55 -16.07 11.18 -16.13
C LEU A 55 -15.37 9.93 -16.65
N LEU A 56 -16.02 8.76 -16.61
CA LEU A 56 -15.47 7.53 -17.18
C LEU A 56 -15.28 7.65 -18.70
N ALA A 57 -16.27 8.21 -19.41
CA ALA A 57 -16.15 8.48 -20.84
C ALA A 57 -14.98 9.42 -21.15
N ALA A 58 -14.85 10.53 -20.40
CA ALA A 58 -13.73 11.46 -20.54
C ALA A 58 -12.37 10.79 -20.29
N HIS A 59 -12.28 9.91 -19.28
CA HIS A 59 -11.06 9.11 -19.04
C HIS A 59 -10.73 8.16 -20.20
N ARG A 60 -11.74 7.56 -20.84
CA ARG A 60 -11.56 6.70 -22.02
C ARG A 60 -11.04 7.49 -23.20
N ASP A 61 -11.61 8.67 -23.48
CA ASP A 61 -11.18 9.54 -24.58
C ASP A 61 -9.73 10.02 -24.38
N ALA A 62 -9.39 10.43 -23.16
CA ALA A 62 -8.02 10.79 -22.79
C ALA A 62 -7.05 9.60 -22.95
N ALA A 63 -7.46 8.40 -22.55
CA ALA A 63 -6.67 7.18 -22.73
C ALA A 63 -6.44 6.85 -24.20
N GLN A 64 -7.46 6.99 -25.07
CA GLN A 64 -7.32 6.78 -26.50
C GLN A 64 -6.33 7.76 -27.13
N SER A 65 -6.35 9.02 -26.69
CA SER A 65 -5.37 10.03 -27.14
C SER A 65 -3.94 9.65 -26.76
N VAL A 66 -3.72 9.17 -25.53
CA VAL A 66 -2.40 8.68 -25.09
C VAL A 66 -1.97 7.44 -25.87
N ILE A 67 -2.89 6.48 -26.10
CA ILE A 67 -2.62 5.28 -26.90
C ILE A 67 -2.22 5.67 -28.33
N ALA A 68 -2.92 6.63 -28.94
CA ALA A 68 -2.59 7.10 -30.29
C ALA A 68 -1.19 7.72 -30.35
N ALA A 69 -0.88 8.65 -29.45
CA ALA A 69 0.42 9.31 -29.38
C ALA A 69 1.59 8.34 -29.12
N LEU A 70 1.40 7.41 -28.18
CA LEU A 70 2.40 6.36 -27.92
C LEU A 70 2.53 5.39 -29.07
N SER A 71 1.42 5.06 -29.75
CA SER A 71 1.45 4.19 -30.92
C SER A 71 2.23 4.78 -32.07
N GLU A 72 2.11 6.06 -32.33
CA GLU A 72 2.93 6.76 -33.32
C GLU A 72 4.42 6.70 -32.94
N ARG A 73 4.74 7.07 -31.69
CA ARG A 73 6.12 7.03 -31.19
C ARG A 73 6.76 5.65 -31.24
N TRP A 74 6.00 4.58 -30.94
CA TRP A 74 6.49 3.20 -30.85
C TRP A 74 6.55 2.48 -32.20
N GLN A 75 6.23 3.14 -33.31
CA GLN A 75 6.56 2.63 -34.66
C GLN A 75 8.08 2.50 -34.81
N ALA A 76 8.85 3.42 -34.23
CA ALA A 76 10.29 3.29 -34.16
C ALA A 76 10.65 2.22 -33.12
N LEU A 77 11.34 1.15 -33.52
CA LEU A 77 11.69 0.01 -32.69
C LEU A 77 12.54 0.41 -31.47
N GLU A 78 13.42 1.40 -31.62
CA GLU A 78 14.24 1.91 -30.53
C GLU A 78 13.42 2.63 -29.44
N ALA A 79 12.24 3.13 -29.76
CA ALA A 79 11.34 3.81 -28.83
C ALA A 79 10.33 2.86 -28.19
N ARG A 80 10.16 1.64 -28.75
CA ARG A 80 9.19 0.65 -28.26
C ARG A 80 9.67 0.02 -26.95
N PRO A 81 8.81 -0.12 -25.94
CA PRO A 81 9.12 -0.93 -24.76
C PRO A 81 9.09 -2.41 -25.09
N ASP A 82 9.70 -3.20 -24.22
CA ASP A 82 9.68 -4.66 -24.25
C ASP A 82 8.57 -5.25 -23.38
N LEU A 83 8.00 -4.44 -22.45
CA LEU A 83 6.98 -4.85 -21.48
C LEU A 83 6.17 -3.63 -21.00
N ILE A 84 4.89 -3.85 -20.71
CA ILE A 84 4.04 -2.87 -20.03
C ILE A 84 3.84 -3.33 -18.58
N PHE A 85 4.11 -2.44 -17.65
CA PHE A 85 3.92 -2.65 -16.22
C PHE A 85 2.91 -1.64 -15.68
N THR A 86 1.76 -2.12 -15.20
CA THR A 86 0.76 -1.27 -14.56
C THR A 86 0.73 -1.50 -13.06
N TYR A 87 0.76 -0.42 -12.29
CA TYR A 87 0.60 -0.42 -10.84
C TYR A 87 -0.76 0.16 -10.47
N HIS A 88 -1.60 -0.65 -9.85
CA HIS A 88 -3.03 -0.56 -9.61
C HIS A 88 -3.93 -0.80 -10.83
N CYS A 89 -4.87 -1.72 -10.66
CA CYS A 89 -5.98 -1.89 -11.58
C CYS A 89 -7.22 -2.38 -10.82
N HIS A 90 -8.22 -1.52 -10.66
CA HIS A 90 -9.48 -1.87 -10.00
C HIS A 90 -10.63 -0.97 -10.51
N TYR A 91 -11.88 -1.27 -10.14
CA TYR A 91 -13.06 -0.58 -10.66
C TYR A 91 -13.07 0.95 -10.49
N ARG A 92 -12.39 1.52 -9.48
CA ARG A 92 -12.26 2.97 -9.30
C ARG A 92 -11.13 3.59 -10.10
N ALA A 93 -10.20 2.79 -10.55
CA ALA A 93 -9.04 3.20 -11.35
C ALA A 93 -8.73 2.07 -12.34
N PRO A 94 -9.59 1.85 -13.36
CA PRO A 94 -9.34 0.85 -14.38
C PRO A 94 -8.13 1.25 -15.23
N ASP A 95 -7.33 0.26 -15.63
CA ASP A 95 -6.30 0.52 -16.64
C ASP A 95 -6.94 0.58 -18.02
N LEU A 96 -7.01 1.79 -18.56
CA LEU A 96 -7.61 2.08 -19.87
C LEU A 96 -6.55 2.14 -20.98
N ILE A 97 -5.26 1.97 -20.66
CA ILE A 97 -4.14 2.19 -21.59
C ILE A 97 -3.33 0.91 -21.80
N GLY A 98 -2.91 0.25 -20.74
CA GLY A 98 -2.04 -0.91 -20.77
C GLY A 98 -2.54 -2.04 -21.67
N PRO A 99 -3.80 -2.49 -21.55
CA PRO A 99 -4.33 -3.56 -22.39
C PRO A 99 -4.28 -3.26 -23.88
N GLY A 100 -4.69 -2.05 -24.28
CA GLY A 100 -4.73 -1.65 -25.69
C GLY A 100 -3.35 -1.52 -26.33
N LEU A 101 -2.37 -1.02 -25.57
CA LEU A 101 -0.98 -0.96 -26.02
C LEU A 101 -0.34 -2.35 -26.08
N ALA A 102 -0.61 -3.20 -25.09
CA ALA A 102 -0.10 -4.57 -25.03
C ALA A 102 -0.62 -5.41 -26.23
N GLU A 103 -1.90 -5.26 -26.58
CA GLU A 103 -2.49 -5.93 -27.72
C GLU A 103 -1.91 -5.39 -29.04
N ARG A 104 -1.85 -4.07 -29.20
CA ARG A 104 -1.42 -3.43 -30.45
C ARG A 104 0.02 -3.73 -30.84
N PHE A 105 0.91 -3.86 -29.86
CA PHE A 105 2.34 -4.06 -30.08
C PHE A 105 2.83 -5.47 -29.73
N ASP A 106 1.91 -6.36 -29.41
CA ASP A 106 2.21 -7.73 -28.96
C ASP A 106 3.26 -7.75 -27.84
N LEU A 107 2.95 -7.04 -26.72
CA LEU A 107 3.85 -6.88 -25.59
C LEU A 107 3.38 -7.67 -24.38
N PRO A 108 4.30 -8.24 -23.60
CA PRO A 108 4.01 -8.76 -22.27
C PRO A 108 3.36 -7.65 -21.40
N TYR A 109 2.31 -8.02 -20.66
CA TYR A 109 1.59 -7.11 -19.78
C TYR A 109 1.53 -7.65 -18.36
N LEU A 110 2.14 -6.92 -17.43
CA LEU A 110 2.23 -7.24 -16.01
C LEU A 110 1.45 -6.20 -15.21
N VAL A 111 0.66 -6.65 -14.24
CA VAL A 111 -0.12 -5.78 -13.36
C VAL A 111 0.20 -6.09 -11.90
N ALA A 112 0.58 -5.07 -11.13
CA ALA A 112 0.73 -5.15 -9.69
C ALA A 112 -0.47 -4.51 -8.98
N GLU A 113 -0.91 -5.09 -7.85
CA GLU A 113 -2.04 -4.62 -7.03
C GLU A 113 -3.34 -4.49 -7.84
N ALA A 114 -3.72 -5.58 -8.52
CA ALA A 114 -5.01 -5.68 -9.19
C ALA A 114 -6.08 -6.22 -8.23
N SER A 115 -7.31 -5.70 -8.34
CA SER A 115 -8.43 -6.17 -7.52
C SER A 115 -9.72 -6.29 -8.35
N ASP A 116 -10.27 -7.51 -8.40
CA ASP A 116 -11.57 -7.77 -9.03
C ASP A 116 -12.71 -7.63 -8.03
N ALA A 117 -13.60 -6.70 -8.27
CA ALA A 117 -14.72 -6.40 -7.37
C ALA A 117 -16.04 -6.96 -7.92
N GLN A 118 -16.29 -8.26 -7.76
CA GLN A 118 -17.49 -8.94 -8.28
C GLN A 118 -18.80 -8.22 -7.93
N LYS A 119 -18.93 -7.70 -6.71
CA LYS A 119 -20.12 -6.94 -6.26
C LYS A 119 -20.37 -5.63 -7.04
N ARG A 120 -19.46 -5.21 -7.91
CA ARG A 120 -19.53 -3.97 -8.69
C ARG A 120 -19.96 -4.19 -10.13
N PHE A 121 -20.20 -5.42 -10.56
CA PHE A 121 -20.73 -5.73 -11.90
C PHE A 121 -22.21 -5.42 -12.05
N GLU A 122 -22.86 -5.07 -10.95
CA GLU A 122 -24.22 -4.55 -10.93
C GLU A 122 -24.22 -3.10 -10.43
N GLY A 123 -25.16 -2.29 -10.95
CA GLY A 123 -25.32 -0.91 -10.54
C GLY A 123 -24.30 0.05 -11.21
N PRO A 124 -24.10 1.23 -10.61
CA PRO A 124 -23.48 2.37 -11.31
C PRO A 124 -21.96 2.20 -11.57
N TRP A 125 -21.32 1.18 -11.02
CA TRP A 125 -19.92 0.87 -11.25
C TRP A 125 -19.69 -0.21 -12.32
N ALA A 126 -20.75 -0.79 -12.90
CA ALA A 126 -20.67 -1.99 -13.73
C ALA A 126 -19.70 -1.84 -14.91
N GLU A 127 -19.77 -0.72 -15.63
CA GLU A 127 -18.89 -0.46 -16.78
C GLU A 127 -17.43 -0.35 -16.36
N ALA A 128 -17.12 0.42 -15.34
CA ALA A 128 -15.76 0.57 -14.84
C ALA A 128 -15.19 -0.75 -14.28
N ALA A 129 -16.03 -1.57 -13.63
CA ALA A 129 -15.65 -2.90 -13.16
C ALA A 129 -15.37 -3.85 -14.34
N ALA A 130 -16.16 -3.80 -15.40
CA ALA A 130 -15.94 -4.59 -16.61
C ALA A 130 -14.62 -4.21 -17.30
N LEU A 131 -14.31 -2.91 -17.41
CA LEU A 131 -13.03 -2.43 -17.96
C LEU A 131 -11.83 -2.88 -17.13
N ALA A 132 -11.91 -2.78 -15.80
CA ALA A 132 -10.85 -3.25 -14.91
C ALA A 132 -10.65 -4.77 -15.06
N ARG A 133 -11.73 -5.56 -15.09
CA ARG A 133 -11.67 -7.01 -15.29
C ARG A 133 -11.07 -7.39 -16.64
N ALA A 134 -11.41 -6.68 -17.70
CA ALA A 134 -10.82 -6.91 -19.02
C ALA A 134 -9.30 -6.70 -19.00
N ALA A 135 -8.82 -5.64 -18.34
CA ALA A 135 -7.39 -5.40 -18.15
C ALA A 135 -6.72 -6.51 -17.32
N ILE A 136 -7.36 -6.96 -16.25
CA ILE A 136 -6.87 -8.06 -15.41
C ILE A 136 -6.77 -9.37 -16.22
N LEU A 137 -7.79 -9.72 -16.98
CA LEU A 137 -7.77 -10.94 -17.79
C LEU A 137 -6.72 -10.92 -18.90
N ARG A 138 -6.46 -9.73 -19.48
CA ARG A 138 -5.47 -9.56 -20.55
C ARG A 138 -4.03 -9.73 -20.04
N ALA A 139 -3.76 -9.38 -18.78
CA ALA A 139 -2.41 -9.42 -18.23
C ALA A 139 -1.80 -10.83 -18.30
N ASP A 140 -0.52 -10.91 -18.61
CA ASP A 140 0.22 -12.16 -18.61
C ASP A 140 0.57 -12.62 -17.21
N LEU A 141 0.77 -11.66 -16.28
CA LEU A 141 1.13 -11.96 -14.90
C LEU A 141 0.62 -10.86 -13.95
N HIS A 142 0.31 -11.25 -12.72
CA HIS A 142 -0.07 -10.36 -11.63
C HIS A 142 0.87 -10.47 -10.45
N LEU A 143 1.21 -9.32 -9.86
CA LEU A 143 1.87 -9.22 -8.57
C LEU A 143 0.81 -8.91 -7.50
N CYS A 144 0.54 -9.88 -6.62
CA CYS A 144 -0.42 -9.76 -5.53
C CYS A 144 0.27 -9.14 -4.32
N MET A 145 -0.16 -7.96 -3.89
CA MET A 145 0.44 -7.30 -2.73
C MET A 145 -0.22 -7.74 -1.41
N THR A 146 -1.44 -8.23 -1.46
CA THR A 146 -2.17 -8.76 -0.29
C THR A 146 -2.77 -10.12 -0.59
N GLU A 147 -2.98 -10.93 0.45
CA GLU A 147 -3.69 -12.20 0.33
C GLU A 147 -5.11 -11.99 -0.22
N ARG A 148 -5.75 -10.90 0.18
CA ARG A 148 -7.08 -10.52 -0.34
C ARG A 148 -7.09 -10.30 -1.85
N ASP A 149 -6.05 -9.66 -2.41
CA ASP A 149 -5.93 -9.48 -3.85
C ASP A 149 -5.74 -10.82 -4.53
N ARG A 150 -4.85 -11.67 -4.01
CA ARG A 150 -4.63 -13.02 -4.51
C ARG A 150 -5.91 -13.86 -4.50
N GLU A 151 -6.64 -13.88 -3.39
CA GLU A 151 -7.91 -14.60 -3.28
C GLU A 151 -8.96 -14.09 -4.29
N GLY A 152 -9.01 -12.76 -4.48
CA GLY A 152 -9.87 -12.13 -5.48
C GLY A 152 -9.53 -12.58 -6.89
N LEU A 153 -8.25 -12.56 -7.23
CA LEU A 153 -7.76 -12.94 -8.56
C LEU A 153 -7.82 -14.45 -8.80
N ASN A 154 -7.57 -15.32 -7.81
CA ASN A 154 -7.69 -16.77 -7.93
C ASN A 154 -9.08 -17.23 -8.40
N ARG A 155 -10.13 -16.47 -8.08
CA ARG A 155 -11.49 -16.77 -8.54
C ARG A 155 -11.71 -16.43 -10.01
N LEU A 156 -10.90 -15.54 -10.56
CA LEU A 156 -11.01 -15.05 -11.93
C LEU A 156 -9.99 -15.69 -12.87
N ILE A 157 -8.80 -16.01 -12.33
CA ILE A 157 -7.65 -16.52 -13.07
C ILE A 157 -7.35 -17.92 -12.55
N PRO A 158 -7.72 -18.97 -13.32
CA PRO A 158 -7.53 -20.36 -12.89
C PRO A 158 -6.06 -20.83 -12.94
N GLU A 159 -5.20 -20.12 -13.67
CA GLU A 159 -3.79 -20.48 -13.82
C GLU A 159 -2.97 -19.89 -12.66
N PRO A 160 -2.54 -20.69 -11.68
CA PRO A 160 -1.86 -20.18 -10.48
C PRO A 160 -0.48 -19.57 -10.79
N ASP A 161 0.15 -19.97 -11.89
CA ASP A 161 1.44 -19.43 -12.35
C ASP A 161 1.36 -18.00 -12.90
N ARG A 162 0.14 -17.46 -13.06
CA ARG A 162 -0.08 -16.04 -13.37
C ARG A 162 -0.11 -15.13 -12.14
N LEU A 163 -0.07 -15.70 -10.94
CA LEU A 163 -0.17 -14.94 -9.69
C LEU A 163 1.11 -15.16 -8.88
N ILE A 164 1.87 -14.11 -8.68
CA ILE A 164 3.07 -14.07 -7.82
C ILE A 164 2.83 -13.13 -6.66
N ASP A 165 3.16 -13.55 -5.44
CA ASP A 165 3.07 -12.67 -4.28
C ASP A 165 4.25 -11.71 -4.25
N LEU A 166 3.95 -10.42 -4.21
CA LEU A 166 4.88 -9.34 -3.91
C LEU A 166 4.34 -8.59 -2.70
N PRO A 167 4.59 -9.05 -1.48
CA PRO A 167 4.13 -8.35 -0.29
C PRO A 167 4.66 -6.90 -0.25
N PRO A 168 3.92 -5.95 0.31
CA PRO A 168 4.40 -4.58 0.46
C PRO A 168 5.76 -4.56 1.17
N PHE A 169 6.64 -3.71 0.68
CA PHE A 169 8.03 -3.60 1.11
C PHE A 169 8.44 -2.15 1.33
N LEU A 170 9.62 -1.93 1.89
CA LEU A 170 10.17 -0.61 2.14
C LEU A 170 11.63 -0.56 1.70
N LEU A 171 12.00 0.45 0.92
CA LEU A 171 13.40 0.76 0.61
C LEU A 171 14.03 1.62 1.71
N GLY A 172 15.33 1.49 1.92
CA GLY A 172 16.09 2.27 2.89
C GLY A 172 15.80 1.88 4.34
N VAL A 173 15.33 0.66 4.59
CA VAL A 173 15.10 0.16 5.95
C VAL A 173 16.38 0.03 6.76
N GLU A 174 17.49 -0.21 6.10
CA GLU A 174 18.84 -0.27 6.67
C GLU A 174 19.34 1.09 7.17
N GLU A 175 18.83 2.18 6.62
CA GLU A 175 19.15 3.55 7.03
C GLU A 175 18.37 4.01 8.25
N VAL A 176 17.33 3.26 8.66
CA VAL A 176 16.55 3.58 9.85
C VAL A 176 17.42 3.34 11.08
N PRO A 177 17.66 4.35 11.94
CA PRO A 177 18.46 4.18 13.13
C PRO A 177 17.92 3.07 14.04
N GLU A 178 18.80 2.48 14.83
CA GLU A 178 18.36 1.53 15.85
C GLU A 178 17.41 2.20 16.83
N HIS A 179 16.51 1.40 17.39
CA HIS A 179 15.55 1.88 18.39
C HIS A 179 16.29 2.48 19.57
N SER A 180 16.10 3.78 19.79
CA SER A 180 16.83 4.54 20.81
C SER A 180 16.04 4.75 22.10
N ALA A 181 14.86 4.15 22.22
CA ALA A 181 14.09 4.25 23.44
C ALA A 181 14.84 3.58 24.60
N ALA A 182 15.39 4.38 25.49
CA ALA A 182 16.03 3.87 26.69
C ALA A 182 15.08 2.97 27.51
N PRO A 183 15.61 1.90 28.15
CA PRO A 183 14.81 1.11 29.08
C PRO A 183 14.14 2.03 30.08
N ARG A 184 12.82 1.90 30.24
CA ARG A 184 12.04 2.78 31.10
C ARG A 184 12.01 2.28 32.54
N ALA A 185 11.98 3.22 33.48
CA ALA A 185 11.61 2.92 34.84
C ALA A 185 10.16 2.39 34.90
N ASN A 186 9.88 1.47 35.81
CA ASN A 186 8.61 0.74 35.91
C ASN A 186 7.33 1.60 35.97
N ASN A 187 7.46 2.92 36.21
CA ASN A 187 6.34 3.85 36.37
C ASN A 187 6.24 4.94 35.27
N GLU A 188 7.10 4.93 34.26
CA GLU A 188 7.01 5.91 33.20
C GLU A 188 5.93 5.52 32.17
N PRO A 189 5.12 6.50 31.64
CA PRO A 189 4.10 6.23 30.66
C PRO A 189 4.69 5.65 29.38
N VAL A 190 4.04 4.62 28.81
CA VAL A 190 4.39 4.06 27.48
C VAL A 190 4.08 5.07 26.40
N ARG A 191 5.04 5.39 25.53
CA ARG A 191 4.89 6.34 24.44
C ARG A 191 4.29 5.65 23.22
N LEU A 192 3.00 5.88 23.02
CA LEU A 192 2.27 5.44 21.82
C LEU A 192 2.49 6.44 20.69
N ILE A 193 2.54 5.96 19.46
CA ILE A 193 2.63 6.82 18.28
C ILE A 193 1.69 6.33 17.18
N ALA A 194 1.06 7.28 16.47
CA ALA A 194 0.33 7.05 15.24
C ALA A 194 0.70 8.10 14.19
N VAL A 195 0.83 7.66 12.94
CA VAL A 195 1.22 8.53 11.82
C VAL A 195 0.24 8.34 10.68
N ALA A 196 -0.59 9.35 10.39
CA ALA A 196 -1.52 9.31 9.27
C ALA A 196 -1.98 10.72 8.86
N MET A 197 -2.37 10.87 7.59
CA MET A 197 -2.99 12.10 7.12
C MET A 197 -4.39 12.28 7.76
N MET A 198 -4.75 13.52 8.10
CA MET A 198 -6.07 13.88 8.64
C MET A 198 -6.98 14.33 7.48
N ARG A 199 -7.49 13.34 6.72
CA ARG A 199 -8.37 13.56 5.57
C ARG A 199 -9.66 12.76 5.71
N GLN A 200 -10.74 13.28 5.12
CA GLN A 200 -12.05 12.65 5.13
C GLN A 200 -12.06 11.18 4.72
N GLY A 201 -12.88 10.38 5.33
CA GLY A 201 -13.08 8.97 5.07
C GLY A 201 -12.33 8.08 6.06
N ASN A 202 -11.75 6.99 5.58
CA ASN A 202 -11.16 5.95 6.44
C ASN A 202 -10.12 6.49 7.44
N LYS A 203 -9.33 7.51 7.05
CA LYS A 203 -8.31 8.07 7.96
C LYS A 203 -8.95 8.77 9.16
N THR A 204 -9.96 9.62 8.94
CA THR A 204 -10.69 10.26 10.05
C THR A 204 -11.38 9.21 10.90
N ASN A 205 -12.04 8.22 10.30
CA ASN A 205 -12.69 7.13 11.03
C ASN A 205 -11.70 6.35 11.90
N CYS A 206 -10.45 6.13 11.44
CA CYS A 206 -9.40 5.51 12.24
C CYS A 206 -9.03 6.36 13.47
N TYR A 207 -8.90 7.69 13.33
CA TYR A 207 -8.63 8.56 14.47
C TYR A 207 -9.77 8.54 15.50
N LEU A 208 -11.02 8.64 15.04
CA LEU A 208 -12.19 8.56 15.92
C LEU A 208 -12.28 7.21 16.65
N PHE A 209 -12.00 6.13 15.93
CA PHE A 209 -11.93 4.78 16.49
C PHE A 209 -10.82 4.67 17.54
N LEU A 210 -9.63 5.17 17.23
CA LEU A 210 -8.48 5.16 18.17
C LEU A 210 -8.77 5.95 19.43
N ALA A 211 -9.41 7.12 19.33
CA ALA A 211 -9.81 7.92 20.50
C ALA A 211 -10.73 7.13 21.43
N ARG A 212 -11.79 6.49 20.89
CA ARG A 212 -12.71 5.66 21.70
C ARG A 212 -12.02 4.43 22.28
N THR A 213 -11.14 3.80 21.51
CA THR A 213 -10.32 2.67 21.96
C THR A 213 -9.46 3.05 23.16
N LEU A 214 -8.73 4.17 23.09
CA LEU A 214 -7.85 4.64 24.15
C LEU A 214 -8.59 5.14 25.39
N ALA A 215 -9.80 5.65 25.24
CA ALA A 215 -10.67 6.03 26.37
C ALA A 215 -10.99 4.82 27.26
N ARG A 216 -11.06 3.58 26.70
CA ARG A 216 -11.31 2.36 27.47
C ARG A 216 -10.14 1.93 28.40
N ILE A 217 -8.96 2.49 28.15
CA ILE A 217 -7.71 2.21 28.90
C ILE A 217 -7.07 3.50 29.42
N ALA A 218 -7.87 4.50 29.70
CA ALA A 218 -7.40 5.80 30.17
C ALA A 218 -6.72 5.73 31.55
N ASP A 219 -7.00 4.69 32.34
CA ASP A 219 -6.39 4.38 33.63
C ASP A 219 -4.94 3.90 33.51
N LEU A 220 -4.50 3.41 32.35
CA LEU A 220 -3.13 2.94 32.17
C LEU A 220 -2.15 4.09 31.91
N PRO A 221 -0.85 3.92 32.29
CA PRO A 221 0.18 4.94 32.06
C PRO A 221 0.67 4.93 30.62
N TRP A 222 0.12 5.77 29.77
CA TRP A 222 0.56 5.98 28.39
C TRP A 222 0.44 7.45 27.96
N THR A 223 1.18 7.85 26.97
CA THR A 223 1.00 9.09 26.19
C THR A 223 0.84 8.73 24.72
N LEU A 224 0.20 9.59 23.93
CA LEU A 224 0.03 9.39 22.49
C LEU A 224 0.58 10.57 21.70
N THR A 225 1.46 10.29 20.76
CA THR A 225 1.91 11.24 19.75
C THR A 225 1.19 10.98 18.43
N LEU A 226 0.55 12.00 17.89
CA LEU A 226 -0.13 12.00 16.61
C LEU A 226 0.63 12.85 15.59
N ILE A 227 1.13 12.19 14.52
CA ILE A 227 1.82 12.85 13.42
C ILE A 227 0.94 12.84 12.19
N GLY A 228 0.73 13.98 11.60
CA GLY A 228 -0.04 14.18 10.40
C GLY A 228 -0.80 15.49 10.41
N GLY A 229 -1.42 15.78 9.29
CA GLY A 229 -2.21 16.98 9.09
C GLY A 229 -3.19 16.80 7.95
N GLY A 230 -4.08 17.76 7.81
CA GLY A 230 -5.09 17.76 6.76
C GLY A 230 -6.36 18.50 7.17
N PRO A 231 -7.35 18.57 6.28
CA PRO A 231 -8.58 19.35 6.51
C PRO A 231 -9.41 18.86 7.71
N GLU A 232 -9.27 17.57 8.07
CA GLU A 232 -10.02 16.96 9.18
C GLU A 232 -9.33 17.12 10.56
N ARG A 233 -8.25 17.90 10.63
CA ARG A 233 -7.54 18.13 11.91
C ARG A 233 -8.46 18.60 13.04
N PRO A 234 -9.37 19.56 12.83
CA PRO A 234 -10.28 20.00 13.91
C PRO A 234 -11.16 18.86 14.45
N ALA A 235 -11.69 18.00 13.58
CA ALA A 235 -12.49 16.85 13.99
C ALA A 235 -11.66 15.82 14.75
N VAL A 236 -10.42 15.62 14.36
CA VAL A 236 -9.48 14.72 15.05
C VAL A 236 -9.13 15.29 16.44
N GLU A 237 -8.77 16.57 16.55
CA GLU A 237 -8.47 17.22 17.83
C GLU A 237 -9.69 17.15 18.79
N ALA A 238 -10.89 17.39 18.28
CA ALA A 238 -12.12 17.28 19.07
C ALA A 238 -12.35 15.85 19.62
N ALA A 239 -12.00 14.82 18.87
CA ALA A 239 -12.13 13.43 19.31
C ALA A 239 -11.21 13.09 20.51
N PHE A 240 -10.08 13.75 20.63
CA PHE A 240 -9.12 13.55 21.72
C PHE A 240 -9.23 14.60 22.85
N ALA A 241 -10.14 15.59 22.76
CA ALA A 241 -10.26 16.68 23.70
C ALA A 241 -10.66 16.24 25.14
N GLY A 242 -11.25 15.04 25.30
CA GLY A 242 -11.63 14.48 26.59
C GLY A 242 -10.47 13.90 27.42
N PHE A 243 -9.26 13.78 26.85
CA PHE A 243 -8.09 13.29 27.58
C PHE A 243 -7.41 14.39 28.41
N PRO A 244 -6.77 14.02 29.55
CA PRO A 244 -6.05 15.00 30.37
C PRO A 244 -4.96 15.77 29.61
N PRO A 245 -4.66 17.00 30.01
CA PRO A 245 -3.52 17.76 29.43
C PRO A 245 -2.22 16.98 29.47
N GLY A 246 -1.44 17.05 28.40
CA GLY A 246 -0.15 16.33 28.28
C GLY A 246 -0.28 14.84 27.90
N ARG A 247 -1.51 14.32 27.77
CA ARG A 247 -1.73 12.91 27.38
C ARG A 247 -1.60 12.70 25.87
N ILE A 248 -2.03 13.69 25.07
CA ILE A 248 -2.06 13.64 23.60
C ILE A 248 -1.19 14.77 23.05
N HIS A 249 -0.28 14.42 22.13
CA HIS A 249 0.65 15.36 21.50
C HIS A 249 0.42 15.38 19.99
N PHE A 250 -0.01 16.52 19.45
CA PHE A 250 -0.20 16.73 18.02
C PHE A 250 1.04 17.42 17.42
N LEU A 251 1.87 16.71 16.67
CA LEU A 251 3.07 17.27 16.04
C LEU A 251 2.80 17.88 14.65
N GLY A 252 1.59 17.72 14.11
CA GLY A 252 1.27 18.20 12.78
C GLY A 252 1.96 17.39 11.68
N LYS A 253 2.04 17.99 10.47
CA LYS A 253 2.72 17.38 9.34
C LYS A 253 4.24 17.49 9.56
N GLN A 254 4.94 16.37 9.44
CA GLN A 254 6.40 16.28 9.59
C GLN A 254 7.05 15.82 8.29
N ALA A 255 8.33 16.12 8.11
CA ALA A 255 9.15 15.52 7.05
C ALA A 255 9.41 14.02 7.35
N ARG A 256 9.72 13.22 6.33
CA ARG A 256 9.93 11.79 6.51
C ARG A 256 11.05 11.47 7.51
N ALA A 257 12.17 12.18 7.44
CA ALA A 257 13.28 12.01 8.37
C ALA A 257 12.87 12.25 9.84
N ASP A 258 12.04 13.27 10.08
CA ASP A 258 11.52 13.57 11.42
C ASP A 258 10.56 12.49 11.90
N ILE A 259 9.72 11.94 10.99
CA ILE A 259 8.82 10.80 11.32
C ILE A 259 9.66 9.60 11.74
N VAL A 260 10.71 9.25 11.01
CA VAL A 260 11.61 8.15 11.35
C VAL A 260 12.21 8.38 12.75
N THR A 261 12.73 9.58 13.03
CA THR A 261 13.27 9.94 14.34
C THR A 261 12.20 9.78 15.43
N GLN A 262 10.97 10.24 15.20
CA GLN A 262 9.90 10.05 16.19
C GLN A 262 9.58 8.57 16.40
N LEU A 263 9.53 7.75 15.36
CA LEU A 263 9.29 6.32 15.49
C LEU A 263 10.36 5.64 16.36
N THR A 264 11.66 5.96 16.18
CA THR A 264 12.73 5.33 16.98
C THR A 264 12.73 5.75 18.45
N THR A 265 12.04 6.82 18.82
CA THR A 265 11.96 7.32 20.21
C THR A 265 10.70 6.92 20.94
N HIS A 266 9.76 6.23 20.31
CA HIS A 266 8.50 5.75 20.91
C HIS A 266 8.57 4.26 21.25
N ASP A 267 7.55 3.74 21.94
CA ASP A 267 7.56 2.39 22.49
C ASP A 267 6.58 1.44 21.80
N LEU A 268 5.52 1.98 21.16
CA LEU A 268 4.46 1.17 20.54
C LEU A 268 3.77 1.96 19.42
N PHE A 269 3.66 1.37 18.25
CA PHE A 269 2.87 1.91 17.15
C PHE A 269 1.41 1.45 17.27
N VAL A 270 0.46 2.40 17.26
CA VAL A 270 -0.97 2.13 17.41
C VAL A 270 -1.75 2.78 16.28
N TRP A 271 -2.34 1.95 15.41
CA TRP A 271 -3.18 2.45 14.34
C TRP A 271 -4.26 1.43 13.98
N PRO A 272 -5.57 1.77 14.03
CA PRO A 272 -6.63 0.81 13.74
C PRO A 272 -6.55 0.21 12.32
N GLY A 273 -6.27 1.02 11.30
CA GLY A 273 -6.15 0.55 9.92
C GLY A 273 -7.47 0.12 9.28
N LEU A 274 -8.59 0.76 9.65
CA LEU A 274 -9.91 0.46 9.09
C LEU A 274 -9.90 0.61 7.56
N ASN A 275 -10.13 -0.51 6.86
CA ASN A 275 -10.15 -0.57 5.39
C ASN A 275 -8.90 0.05 4.73
N GLU A 276 -7.75 -0.06 5.39
CA GLU A 276 -6.46 0.33 4.81
C GLU A 276 -6.13 -0.61 3.63
N ALA A 277 -5.56 -0.07 2.54
CA ALA A 277 -5.08 -0.93 1.44
C ALA A 277 -4.02 -1.91 1.99
N TYR A 278 -2.98 -1.39 2.60
CA TYR A 278 -2.02 -2.10 3.45
C TYR A 278 -1.33 -1.18 4.47
N GLY A 279 -0.98 0.06 4.10
CA GLY A 279 -0.40 1.05 5.00
C GLY A 279 1.11 0.87 5.20
N VAL A 280 1.93 1.46 4.33
CA VAL A 280 3.40 1.41 4.41
C VAL A 280 3.94 1.88 5.76
N VAL A 281 3.22 2.77 6.45
CA VAL A 281 3.60 3.28 7.78
C VAL A 281 3.79 2.19 8.84
N TYR A 282 3.10 1.05 8.72
CA TYR A 282 3.33 -0.09 9.61
C TYR A 282 4.73 -0.69 9.40
N LEU A 283 5.22 -0.73 8.16
CA LEU A 283 6.59 -1.16 7.87
C LEU A 283 7.61 -0.14 8.37
N GLU A 284 7.33 1.17 8.22
CA GLU A 284 8.19 2.23 8.78
C GLU A 284 8.30 2.13 10.30
N ALA A 285 7.19 1.88 10.99
CA ALA A 285 7.19 1.68 12.44
C ALA A 285 7.96 0.41 12.85
N GLN A 286 7.79 -0.67 12.13
CA GLN A 286 8.50 -1.93 12.38
C GLN A 286 10.00 -1.80 12.10
N ALA A 287 10.41 -1.11 11.03
CA ALA A 287 11.81 -0.82 10.75
C ALA A 287 12.48 -0.04 11.89
N ALA A 288 11.72 0.83 12.57
CA ALA A 288 12.15 1.56 13.74
C ALA A 288 12.11 0.73 15.07
N GLY A 289 11.79 -0.56 14.98
CA GLY A 289 11.78 -1.47 16.14
C GLY A 289 10.50 -1.39 17.00
N LEU A 290 9.40 -0.87 16.49
CA LEU A 290 8.14 -0.79 17.23
C LEU A 290 7.29 -2.04 17.04
N ALA A 291 6.81 -2.61 18.12
CA ALA A 291 5.67 -3.51 18.07
C ALA A 291 4.43 -2.76 17.56
N VAL A 292 3.50 -3.48 16.94
CA VAL A 292 2.29 -2.90 16.35
C VAL A 292 1.03 -3.41 17.05
N ALA A 293 0.10 -2.49 17.36
CA ALA A 293 -1.27 -2.82 17.73
C ALA A 293 -2.23 -2.25 16.68
N ALA A 294 -2.99 -3.13 16.02
CA ALA A 294 -3.87 -2.77 14.93
C ALA A 294 -5.12 -3.66 14.87
N LEU A 295 -6.00 -3.43 13.91
CA LEU A 295 -7.09 -4.33 13.57
C LEU A 295 -6.68 -5.28 12.43
N ASP A 296 -7.26 -6.47 12.44
CA ASP A 296 -7.28 -7.38 11.30
C ASP A 296 -8.24 -6.82 10.24
N SER A 297 -7.76 -5.88 9.45
CA SER A 297 -8.60 -5.08 8.56
C SER A 297 -7.89 -4.73 7.26
N GLY A 298 -8.58 -4.94 6.14
CA GLY A 298 -8.04 -4.63 4.82
C GLY A 298 -6.75 -5.38 4.53
N GLY A 299 -5.71 -4.65 4.12
CA GLY A 299 -4.38 -5.19 3.85
C GLY A 299 -3.39 -5.06 5.03
N VAL A 300 -3.83 -4.66 6.23
CA VAL A 300 -2.95 -4.59 7.41
C VAL A 300 -2.21 -5.92 7.67
N PRO A 301 -2.85 -7.11 7.54
CA PRO A 301 -2.15 -8.39 7.71
C PRO A 301 -0.98 -8.61 6.73
N ALA A 302 -0.95 -7.94 5.58
CA ALA A 302 0.14 -8.09 4.62
C ALA A 302 1.43 -7.36 5.02
N VAL A 303 1.33 -6.37 5.91
CA VAL A 303 2.45 -5.53 6.35
C VAL A 303 2.92 -5.81 7.78
N VAL A 304 2.37 -6.83 8.43
CA VAL A 304 2.77 -7.26 9.77
C VAL A 304 2.84 -8.79 9.84
N ALA A 305 3.59 -9.33 10.79
CA ALA A 305 3.55 -10.76 11.13
C ALA A 305 2.75 -10.94 12.42
N ARG A 306 1.51 -11.47 12.29
CA ARG A 306 0.59 -11.70 13.40
C ARG A 306 1.29 -12.45 14.55
N ASP A 307 1.07 -12.04 15.77
CA ASP A 307 1.61 -12.59 17.03
C ASP A 307 3.14 -12.59 17.13
N ARG A 308 3.86 -12.20 16.08
CA ARG A 308 5.32 -12.06 16.04
C ARG A 308 5.74 -10.59 16.11
N THR A 309 5.19 -9.73 15.25
CA THR A 309 5.52 -8.29 15.18
C THR A 309 4.34 -7.39 15.57
N ALA A 310 3.13 -7.92 15.48
CA ALA A 310 1.90 -7.21 15.74
C ALA A 310 0.88 -8.07 16.49
N LEU A 311 0.10 -7.44 17.36
CA LEU A 311 -1.14 -8.01 17.87
C LEU A 311 -2.31 -7.37 17.13
N LEU A 312 -3.15 -8.21 16.52
CA LEU A 312 -4.30 -7.78 15.73
C LEU A 312 -5.61 -8.15 16.43
N ALA A 313 -6.44 -7.14 16.67
CA ALA A 313 -7.81 -7.34 17.11
C ALA A 313 -8.75 -7.54 15.90
N PRO A 314 -9.90 -8.19 16.03
CA PRO A 314 -10.87 -8.35 14.96
C PRO A 314 -11.31 -7.01 14.35
N HIS A 315 -11.66 -7.01 13.06
CA HIS A 315 -12.15 -5.81 12.38
C HIS A 315 -13.31 -5.17 13.12
N GLY A 316 -13.19 -3.87 13.43
CA GLY A 316 -14.24 -3.10 14.10
C GLY A 316 -14.37 -3.33 15.62
N ASP A 317 -13.54 -4.17 16.23
CA ASP A 317 -13.57 -4.46 17.66
C ASP A 317 -12.75 -3.44 18.48
N GLU A 318 -13.41 -2.39 18.97
CA GLU A 318 -12.77 -1.38 19.83
C GLU A 318 -12.27 -1.97 21.15
N ALA A 319 -13.03 -2.89 21.76
CA ALA A 319 -12.68 -3.50 23.04
C ALA A 319 -11.47 -4.44 22.87
N GLY A 320 -11.45 -5.22 21.80
CA GLY A 320 -10.34 -6.09 21.43
C GLY A 320 -9.06 -5.29 21.16
N LEU A 321 -9.15 -4.17 20.43
CA LEU A 321 -7.99 -3.32 20.20
C LEU A 321 -7.49 -2.66 21.50
N ALA A 322 -8.41 -2.22 22.38
CA ALA A 322 -8.05 -1.69 23.70
C ALA A 322 -7.32 -2.75 24.53
N ALA A 323 -7.83 -3.98 24.56
CA ALA A 323 -7.19 -5.11 25.26
C ALA A 323 -5.81 -5.42 24.68
N THR A 324 -5.65 -5.37 23.37
CA THR A 324 -4.38 -5.56 22.65
C THR A 324 -3.35 -4.51 23.07
N ILE A 325 -3.73 -3.22 23.04
CA ILE A 325 -2.87 -2.11 23.46
C ILE A 325 -2.54 -2.23 24.95
N ALA A 326 -3.53 -2.51 25.80
CA ALA A 326 -3.33 -2.68 27.23
C ALA A 326 -2.35 -3.82 27.55
N ARG A 327 -2.41 -4.93 26.83
CA ARG A 327 -1.46 -6.04 26.97
C ARG A 327 -0.03 -5.59 26.69
N LEU A 328 0.18 -4.85 25.58
CA LEU A 328 1.51 -4.35 25.21
C LEU A 328 2.01 -3.23 26.14
N ILE A 329 1.12 -2.48 26.79
CA ILE A 329 1.49 -1.50 27.83
C ILE A 329 1.96 -2.22 29.08
N ARG A 330 1.22 -3.24 29.55
CA ARG A 330 1.48 -3.95 30.81
C ARG A 330 2.64 -4.94 30.76
N ASP A 331 3.00 -5.41 29.55
CA ASP A 331 4.07 -6.39 29.36
C ASP A 331 5.23 -5.80 28.53
N PRO A 332 6.20 -5.15 29.20
CA PRO A 332 7.37 -4.57 28.53
C PRO A 332 8.26 -5.62 27.86
N ALA A 333 8.31 -6.84 28.40
CA ALA A 333 9.11 -7.92 27.82
C ALA A 333 8.50 -8.40 26.48
N LEU A 334 7.17 -8.57 26.43
CA LEU A 334 6.44 -8.88 25.19
C LEU A 334 6.66 -7.77 24.18
N ARG A 335 6.48 -6.49 24.59
CA ARG A 335 6.65 -5.34 23.70
C ARG A 335 8.06 -5.27 23.10
N ALA A 336 9.10 -5.44 23.92
CA ALA A 336 10.49 -5.43 23.47
C ALA A 336 10.78 -6.60 22.51
N ARG A 337 10.33 -7.81 22.84
CA ARG A 337 10.50 -8.98 21.96
C ARG A 337 9.81 -8.79 20.62
N MET A 338 8.58 -8.27 20.63
CA MET A 338 7.85 -8.00 19.38
C MET A 338 8.48 -6.86 18.59
N GLY A 339 9.01 -5.83 19.25
CA GLY A 339 9.73 -4.74 18.59
C GLY A 339 11.00 -5.23 17.88
N ALA A 340 11.80 -6.06 18.53
CA ALA A 340 12.98 -6.68 17.91
C ALA A 340 12.59 -7.57 16.70
N ALA A 341 11.54 -8.36 16.85
CA ALA A 341 11.01 -9.17 15.75
C ALA A 341 10.46 -8.31 14.60
N ALA A 342 9.86 -7.15 14.92
CA ALA A 342 9.34 -6.19 13.94
C ALA A 342 10.48 -5.59 13.10
N GLN A 343 11.56 -5.18 13.75
CA GLN A 343 12.74 -4.66 13.08
C GLN A 343 13.36 -5.70 12.13
N HIS A 344 13.52 -6.93 12.61
CA HIS A 344 14.02 -8.03 11.77
C HIS A 344 13.08 -8.29 10.58
N PHE A 345 11.76 -8.33 10.80
CA PHE A 345 10.78 -8.54 9.73
C PHE A 345 10.86 -7.45 8.64
N ALA A 346 10.94 -6.18 9.03
CA ALA A 346 11.05 -5.09 8.08
C ALA A 346 12.38 -5.15 7.30
N ARG A 347 13.49 -5.44 7.99
CA ARG A 347 14.84 -5.42 7.42
C ARG A 347 15.18 -6.64 6.57
N GLU A 348 14.62 -7.81 6.87
CA GLU A 348 14.99 -9.07 6.20
C GLU A 348 13.87 -9.61 5.29
N GLU A 349 12.59 -9.41 5.66
CA GLU A 349 11.49 -10.03 4.96
C GLU A 349 10.68 -9.04 4.10
N ARG A 350 10.79 -7.71 4.38
CA ARG A 350 10.02 -6.64 3.71
C ARG A 350 10.92 -5.52 3.19
N ASN A 351 12.14 -5.83 2.86
CA ASN A 351 13.15 -4.91 2.34
C ASN A 351 13.19 -4.89 0.80
N GLY A 352 14.07 -4.05 0.25
CA GLY A 352 14.27 -3.91 -1.20
C GLY A 352 14.84 -5.18 -1.85
N ASP A 353 15.73 -5.91 -1.19
CA ASP A 353 16.38 -7.10 -1.76
C ASP A 353 15.38 -8.25 -1.98
N SER A 354 14.52 -8.50 -0.98
CA SER A 354 13.44 -9.48 -1.11
C SER A 354 12.48 -9.12 -2.24
N ALA A 355 12.07 -7.85 -2.33
CA ALA A 355 11.19 -7.38 -3.39
C ALA A 355 11.86 -7.43 -4.78
N ARG A 356 13.16 -7.10 -4.87
CA ARG A 356 13.96 -7.16 -6.11
C ARG A 356 14.02 -8.57 -6.68
N ALA A 357 14.26 -9.57 -5.85
CA ALA A 357 14.31 -10.97 -6.27
C ALA A 357 12.95 -11.44 -6.84
N ILE A 358 11.85 -11.05 -6.20
CA ILE A 358 10.49 -11.37 -6.68
C ILE A 358 10.20 -10.65 -8.00
N LEU A 359 10.54 -9.36 -8.12
CA LEU A 359 10.33 -8.58 -9.34
C LEU A 359 11.10 -9.15 -10.52
N ALA A 360 12.37 -9.53 -10.34
CA ALA A 360 13.17 -10.16 -11.39
C ALA A 360 12.48 -11.44 -11.90
N THR A 361 12.09 -12.33 -10.99
CA THR A 361 11.37 -13.56 -11.33
C THR A 361 10.06 -13.28 -12.06
N ALA A 362 9.30 -12.28 -11.63
CA ALA A 362 8.02 -11.93 -12.22
C ALA A 362 8.15 -11.37 -13.65
N LEU A 363 9.16 -10.54 -13.89
CA LEU A 363 9.43 -10.00 -15.23
C LEU A 363 9.78 -11.12 -16.22
N ASP A 364 10.67 -12.02 -15.83
CA ASP A 364 11.07 -13.18 -16.65
C ASP A 364 9.87 -14.10 -16.92
N ALA A 365 9.04 -14.36 -15.90
CA ALA A 365 7.84 -15.18 -16.03
C ALA A 365 6.79 -14.55 -16.96
N ALA A 366 6.56 -13.23 -16.86
CA ALA A 366 5.64 -12.52 -17.73
C ALA A 366 6.08 -12.59 -19.20
N ILE A 367 7.36 -12.33 -19.48
CA ILE A 367 7.94 -12.41 -20.82
C ILE A 367 7.87 -13.83 -21.37
N ALA A 368 8.27 -14.83 -20.56
CA ALA A 368 8.23 -16.23 -20.98
C ALA A 368 6.80 -16.71 -21.27
N ARG A 369 5.82 -16.32 -20.45
CA ARG A 369 4.41 -16.66 -20.67
C ARG A 369 3.86 -16.03 -21.94
N HIS A 370 4.15 -14.76 -22.16
CA HIS A 370 3.74 -14.06 -23.37
C HIS A 370 4.25 -14.76 -24.63
N ARG A 371 5.54 -15.13 -24.66
CA ARG A 371 6.16 -15.87 -25.79
C ARG A 371 5.51 -17.23 -26.01
N ARG A 372 5.19 -17.98 -24.95
CA ARG A 372 4.49 -19.28 -25.09
C ARG A 372 3.13 -19.13 -25.74
N LYS A 373 2.32 -18.13 -25.30
CA LYS A 373 1.02 -17.84 -25.93
C LYS A 373 1.14 -17.53 -27.44
N ALA A 374 2.15 -16.74 -27.81
CA ALA A 374 2.39 -16.44 -29.23
C ALA A 374 2.74 -17.70 -30.05
N MET A 375 3.46 -18.67 -29.47
CA MET A 375 3.79 -19.94 -30.12
C MET A 375 2.59 -20.89 -30.24
N GLU A 376 1.65 -20.87 -29.28
CA GLU A 376 0.44 -21.69 -29.30
C GLU A 376 -0.62 -21.19 -30.32
N ILE A 377 -0.57 -19.92 -30.69
CA ILE A 377 -1.51 -19.27 -31.64
C ILE A 377 -0.93 -19.31 -33.07
N ALA A 378 0.37 -19.53 -33.23
CA ALA A 378 0.99 -19.66 -34.54
C ALA A 378 0.50 -20.94 -35.22
N PRO A 379 -0.04 -20.87 -36.47
CA PRO A 379 -0.65 -22.00 -37.17
C PRO A 379 0.34 -23.09 -37.56
#